data_08bc34722065c04cc619a587a0d07760
#
_entry.id   08bc34722065c04cc619a587a0d07760
#
_cell.length_a   1.000
_cell.length_b   1.000
_cell.length_c   1.000
_cell.angle_alpha   90.00
_cell.angle_beta   90.00
_cell.angle_gamma   90.00
#
_symmetry.space_group_name_H-M   'P 1'
#
loop_
_entity.id
_entity.type
_entity.pdbx_description
1 polymer ?
#
loop_
_entity_poly.entity_id
_entity_poly.type
_entity_poly.pdbx_seq_one_letter_code
_entity_poly.pdbx_strand_id
1 'polypeptide(L)'
;MNEVALKKISYGRLQEKEWLIDDDRYGLASFVDDNVRQTFLQSPNNDNDDKTAVLLAVEDGVVVGRHLLYGTSIKNGNSIIKAQSSGSTEVHESQRGKGIGSKINKWTLDNDEYPVYICSLLSPACLRIMSKKEYGCTIFDFPQLVKIVNTEAAFGCRGIKGGLLWLCKTLGNTAVWLRNIPVRSKLSKLKKQYRIVKEEHVPSWAGEMCLNDGHKYAEYHDVKWLEWNLKHTLSGEQEDKQSFYSIYNRDSKAVGFFMTKIRVRRDIEKYDKMVIGTVCEWASVSDDLKESDINLMATSSFPKDCYQILTVTNSPLTEKELRRLGFIRRGSMQMGFRDKQNQFPDMADENLWRIRYGCCNSIIY
;
A
#
# COMPACT_ATOMS: atom_id res chain seq x y z
N MET A 1 -21.13 6.47 -31.47
CA MET A 1 -20.60 6.54 -30.10
C MET A 1 -19.91 7.87 -30.00
N ASN A 2 -20.28 8.68 -29.01
CA ASN A 2 -19.62 9.94 -28.78
C ASN A 2 -18.20 9.73 -28.33
N GLU A 3 -17.30 10.62 -28.65
CA GLU A 3 -15.89 10.47 -28.34
C GLU A 3 -15.65 10.83 -26.86
N VAL A 4 -15.07 9.90 -26.10
CA VAL A 4 -14.64 10.14 -24.72
C VAL A 4 -13.34 10.94 -24.73
N ALA A 5 -13.34 12.14 -24.20
CA ALA A 5 -12.16 12.97 -24.01
C ALA A 5 -11.47 12.65 -22.69
N LEU A 6 -10.13 12.75 -22.64
CA LEU A 6 -9.37 12.69 -21.38
C LEU A 6 -8.97 14.11 -20.97
N LYS A 7 -9.42 14.55 -19.80
CA LYS A 7 -9.06 15.84 -19.21
C LYS A 7 -8.03 15.64 -18.10
N LYS A 8 -6.94 16.37 -18.20
CA LYS A 8 -5.88 16.42 -17.20
C LYS A 8 -6.16 17.52 -16.20
N ILE A 9 -6.11 17.20 -14.94
CA ILE A 9 -6.13 18.15 -13.83
C ILE A 9 -4.76 18.09 -13.17
N SER A 10 -3.99 19.17 -13.27
CA SER A 10 -2.67 19.27 -12.67
C SER A 10 -2.76 19.52 -11.17
N TYR A 11 -1.64 19.33 -10.45
CA TYR A 11 -1.56 19.68 -9.03
C TYR A 11 -1.86 21.16 -8.80
N GLY A 12 -1.34 22.05 -9.66
CA GLY A 12 -1.65 23.49 -9.57
C GLY A 12 -3.14 23.78 -9.72
N ARG A 13 -3.81 23.12 -10.67
CA ARG A 13 -5.26 23.27 -10.86
C ARG A 13 -6.05 22.75 -9.64
N LEU A 14 -5.60 21.67 -8.97
CA LEU A 14 -6.24 21.16 -7.76
C LEU A 14 -6.20 22.13 -6.58
N GLN A 15 -5.32 23.14 -6.59
CA GLN A 15 -5.28 24.17 -5.55
C GLN A 15 -6.49 25.11 -5.63
N GLU A 16 -7.11 25.23 -6.81
CA GLU A 16 -8.26 26.08 -7.02
C GLU A 16 -9.50 25.49 -6.35
N LYS A 17 -10.35 26.37 -5.80
CA LYS A 17 -11.59 25.95 -5.12
C LYS A 17 -12.55 25.25 -6.08
N GLU A 18 -12.61 25.74 -7.31
CA GLU A 18 -13.49 25.23 -8.38
C GLU A 18 -12.65 24.60 -9.49
N TRP A 19 -11.93 23.53 -9.16
CA TRP A 19 -11.06 22.84 -10.11
C TRP A 19 -11.85 22.00 -11.16
N LEU A 20 -13.08 21.56 -10.83
CA LEU A 20 -13.95 20.78 -11.69
C LEU A 20 -15.01 21.69 -12.32
N ILE A 21 -15.10 21.64 -13.66
CA ILE A 21 -16.09 22.40 -14.44
C ILE A 21 -17.09 21.49 -15.20
N ASP A 22 -16.85 20.18 -15.21
CA ASP A 22 -17.71 19.20 -15.89
C ASP A 22 -18.82 18.69 -14.95
N ASP A 23 -19.88 18.14 -15.54
CA ASP A 23 -20.97 17.52 -14.80
C ASP A 23 -20.50 16.20 -14.16
N ASP A 24 -20.44 16.17 -12.85
CA ASP A 24 -20.06 14.99 -12.05
C ASP A 24 -21.27 14.26 -11.45
N ARG A 25 -22.35 14.14 -12.21
CA ARG A 25 -23.58 13.45 -11.77
C ARG A 25 -23.39 12.03 -11.28
N TYR A 26 -22.26 11.39 -11.59
CA TYR A 26 -21.89 10.07 -11.14
C TYR A 26 -20.99 10.06 -9.89
N GLY A 27 -20.61 11.22 -9.37
CA GLY A 27 -19.78 11.34 -8.15
C GLY A 27 -18.35 10.85 -8.31
N LEU A 28 -17.83 10.75 -9.54
CA LEU A 28 -16.49 10.20 -9.79
C LEU A 28 -15.40 11.23 -9.47
N ALA A 29 -15.60 12.48 -9.82
CA ALA A 29 -14.65 13.54 -9.51
C ALA A 29 -14.77 14.02 -8.06
N SER A 30 -15.96 14.03 -7.48
CA SER A 30 -16.21 14.39 -6.07
C SER A 30 -15.60 13.41 -5.07
N PHE A 31 -15.11 12.25 -5.52
CA PHE A 31 -14.19 11.43 -4.71
C PHE A 31 -12.91 12.19 -4.33
N VAL A 32 -12.48 13.17 -5.14
CA VAL A 32 -11.36 14.07 -4.82
C VAL A 32 -11.88 15.18 -3.91
N ASP A 33 -12.41 14.80 -2.76
CA ASP A 33 -12.85 15.68 -1.70
C ASP A 33 -11.68 16.47 -1.07
N ASP A 34 -11.96 17.29 -0.08
CA ASP A 34 -10.93 18.09 0.59
C ASP A 34 -9.83 17.23 1.21
N ASN A 35 -10.14 16.07 1.76
CA ASN A 35 -9.15 15.19 2.36
C ASN A 35 -8.21 14.59 1.31
N VAL A 36 -8.76 14.04 0.24
CA VAL A 36 -7.97 13.48 -0.88
C VAL A 36 -7.13 14.58 -1.51
N ARG A 37 -7.73 15.76 -1.79
CA ARG A 37 -7.06 16.92 -2.37
C ARG A 37 -5.88 17.38 -1.52
N GLN A 38 -6.07 17.57 -0.21
CA GLN A 38 -4.99 17.96 0.69
C GLN A 38 -3.90 16.90 0.79
N THR A 39 -4.25 15.62 0.77
CA THR A 39 -3.28 14.52 0.73
C THR A 39 -2.38 14.63 -0.52
N PHE A 40 -2.96 14.95 -1.69
CA PHE A 40 -2.20 15.16 -2.92
C PHE A 40 -1.30 16.39 -2.87
N LEU A 41 -1.86 17.54 -2.48
CA LEU A 41 -1.15 18.81 -2.45
C LEU A 41 0.01 18.82 -1.44
N GLN A 42 -0.11 18.08 -0.35
CA GLN A 42 0.91 17.96 0.68
C GLN A 42 1.91 16.81 0.46
N SER A 43 1.77 16.07 -0.65
CA SER A 43 2.71 14.99 -0.98
C SER A 43 4.12 15.55 -1.18
N PRO A 44 5.15 14.99 -0.52
CA PRO A 44 6.54 15.44 -0.69
C PRO A 44 7.12 15.14 -2.08
N ASN A 45 6.45 14.30 -2.86
CA ASN A 45 6.81 14.00 -4.24
C ASN A 45 6.07 14.89 -5.26
N ASN A 46 5.22 15.82 -4.80
CA ASN A 46 4.65 16.85 -5.64
C ASN A 46 5.68 17.97 -5.80
N ASP A 47 6.53 17.85 -6.81
CA ASP A 47 7.62 18.77 -7.09
C ASP A 47 7.35 19.68 -8.31
N ASN A 48 6.16 19.58 -8.92
CA ASN A 48 5.79 20.37 -10.08
C ASN A 48 4.28 20.48 -10.22
N ASP A 49 3.78 21.70 -10.14
CA ASP A 49 2.34 22.03 -10.25
C ASP A 49 1.73 21.70 -11.62
N ASP A 50 2.56 21.58 -12.68
CA ASP A 50 2.09 21.23 -14.04
C ASP A 50 1.86 19.71 -14.22
N LYS A 51 2.35 18.87 -13.32
CA LYS A 51 2.14 17.42 -13.40
C LYS A 51 0.69 17.05 -13.16
N THR A 52 0.23 16.03 -13.85
CA THR A 52 -1.14 15.54 -13.75
C THR A 52 -1.37 14.82 -12.42
N ALA A 53 -2.34 15.29 -11.64
CA ALA A 53 -2.79 14.65 -10.39
C ALA A 53 -4.07 13.82 -10.59
N VAL A 54 -5.00 14.30 -11.43
CA VAL A 54 -6.25 13.58 -11.73
C VAL A 54 -6.46 13.54 -13.24
N LEU A 55 -6.79 12.38 -13.75
CA LEU A 55 -7.21 12.18 -15.14
C LEU A 55 -8.70 11.83 -15.14
N LEU A 56 -9.50 12.64 -15.79
CA LEU A 56 -10.93 12.43 -15.96
C LEU A 56 -11.25 11.99 -17.38
N ALA A 57 -12.08 10.97 -17.51
CA ALA A 57 -12.72 10.61 -18.77
C ALA A 57 -14.06 11.33 -18.85
N VAL A 58 -14.28 12.11 -19.88
CA VAL A 58 -15.47 12.96 -20.06
C VAL A 58 -16.14 12.61 -21.38
N GLU A 59 -17.44 12.31 -21.36
CA GLU A 59 -18.31 12.09 -22.53
C GLU A 59 -19.45 13.12 -22.49
N ASP A 60 -19.58 13.96 -23.53
CA ASP A 60 -20.59 15.02 -23.62
C ASP A 60 -20.67 15.96 -22.40
N GLY A 61 -19.53 16.33 -21.85
CA GLY A 61 -19.43 17.19 -20.66
C GLY A 61 -19.71 16.48 -19.33
N VAL A 62 -19.94 15.16 -19.32
CA VAL A 62 -20.19 14.36 -18.12
C VAL A 62 -18.97 13.54 -17.76
N VAL A 63 -18.55 13.56 -16.49
CA VAL A 63 -17.46 12.72 -15.99
C VAL A 63 -17.94 11.27 -15.92
N VAL A 64 -17.31 10.40 -16.71
CA VAL A 64 -17.65 8.96 -16.82
C VAL A 64 -16.55 8.03 -16.30
N GLY A 65 -15.38 8.58 -15.98
CA GLY A 65 -14.28 7.83 -15.38
C GLY A 65 -13.26 8.76 -14.71
N ARG A 66 -12.52 8.21 -13.76
CA ARG A 66 -11.43 8.89 -13.05
C ARG A 66 -10.21 8.01 -12.89
N HIS A 67 -9.07 8.64 -12.67
CA HIS A 67 -7.81 7.99 -12.33
C HIS A 67 -6.94 8.96 -11.57
N LEU A 68 -6.41 8.54 -10.43
CA LEU A 68 -5.52 9.35 -9.61
C LEU A 68 -4.07 9.02 -9.91
N LEU A 69 -3.23 10.05 -10.00
CA LEU A 69 -1.82 9.95 -10.34
C LEU A 69 -0.97 10.63 -9.27
N TYR A 70 0.09 9.97 -8.85
CA TYR A 70 0.98 10.44 -7.78
C TYR A 70 2.41 10.50 -8.27
N GLY A 71 3.13 11.57 -7.92
CA GLY A 71 4.58 11.54 -7.94
C GLY A 71 5.10 10.56 -6.89
N THR A 72 6.10 9.79 -7.24
CA THR A 72 6.84 8.95 -6.31
C THR A 72 8.33 8.94 -6.68
N SER A 73 9.15 8.28 -5.87
CA SER A 73 10.58 8.14 -6.10
C SER A 73 11.00 6.68 -6.00
N ILE A 74 11.91 6.25 -6.86
CA ILE A 74 12.48 4.91 -6.85
C ILE A 74 13.97 5.03 -6.57
N LYS A 75 14.44 4.29 -5.59
CA LYS A 75 15.86 4.07 -5.35
C LYS A 75 16.42 3.22 -6.49
N ASN A 76 17.59 3.61 -7.01
CA ASN A 76 18.40 2.84 -7.95
C ASN A 76 19.85 2.83 -7.45
N GLY A 77 20.20 1.85 -6.63
CA GLY A 77 21.44 1.86 -5.89
C GLY A 77 21.52 3.08 -4.96
N ASN A 78 22.48 3.96 -5.21
CA ASN A 78 22.67 5.22 -4.45
C ASN A 78 21.99 6.43 -5.10
N SER A 79 21.27 6.26 -6.20
CA SER A 79 20.58 7.34 -6.90
C SER A 79 19.05 7.22 -6.70
N ILE A 80 18.35 8.32 -6.95
CA ILE A 80 16.90 8.39 -6.88
C ILE A 80 16.34 8.76 -8.25
N ILE A 81 15.39 7.97 -8.73
CA ILE A 81 14.66 8.19 -9.97
C ILE A 81 13.26 8.70 -9.63
N LYS A 82 12.84 9.79 -10.26
CA LYS A 82 11.44 10.24 -10.17
C LYS A 82 10.54 9.29 -10.98
N ALA A 83 9.42 8.94 -10.40
CA ALA A 83 8.46 8.03 -10.99
C ALA A 83 7.02 8.51 -10.79
N GLN A 84 6.10 7.94 -11.55
CA GLN A 84 4.68 8.13 -11.39
C GLN A 84 4.05 6.84 -10.84
N SER A 85 3.18 6.98 -9.86
CA SER A 85 2.31 5.92 -9.41
C SER A 85 0.86 6.28 -9.66
N SER A 86 -0.04 5.31 -9.54
CA SER A 86 -1.47 5.56 -9.74
C SER A 86 -2.36 4.70 -8.86
N GLY A 87 -3.61 5.15 -8.71
CA GLY A 87 -4.64 4.42 -7.97
C GLY A 87 -6.04 4.90 -8.27
N SER A 88 -7.02 4.33 -7.59
CA SER A 88 -8.44 4.70 -7.64
C SER A 88 -9.00 4.87 -9.05
N THR A 89 -8.58 4.00 -9.98
CA THR A 89 -9.17 3.97 -11.33
C THR A 89 -10.60 3.48 -11.24
N GLU A 90 -11.54 4.29 -11.69
CA GLU A 90 -12.95 3.92 -11.74
C GLU A 90 -13.60 4.40 -13.03
N VAL A 91 -14.48 3.56 -13.58
CA VAL A 91 -15.37 3.88 -14.71
C VAL A 91 -16.77 3.57 -14.25
N HIS A 92 -17.68 4.53 -14.42
CA HIS A 92 -19.10 4.36 -14.06
C HIS A 92 -19.67 3.09 -14.70
N GLU A 93 -20.48 2.35 -13.97
CA GLU A 93 -20.92 1.02 -14.38
C GLU A 93 -21.65 1.02 -15.73
N SER A 94 -22.48 2.02 -16.02
CA SER A 94 -23.17 2.17 -17.31
C SER A 94 -22.25 2.42 -18.51
N GLN A 95 -20.99 2.75 -18.24
CA GLN A 95 -19.97 3.09 -19.25
C GLN A 95 -18.90 1.99 -19.37
N ARG A 96 -19.00 0.95 -18.57
CA ARG A 96 -18.07 -0.21 -18.64
C ARG A 96 -18.24 -0.94 -19.96
N GLY A 97 -17.16 -1.54 -20.44
CA GLY A 97 -17.13 -2.24 -21.74
C GLY A 97 -16.85 -1.35 -22.95
N LYS A 98 -16.90 -0.02 -22.83
CA LYS A 98 -16.63 0.93 -23.92
C LYS A 98 -15.13 1.26 -24.12
N GLY A 99 -14.20 0.59 -23.46
CA GLY A 99 -12.77 0.82 -23.61
C GLY A 99 -12.19 2.00 -22.82
N ILE A 100 -12.99 2.70 -21.99
CA ILE A 100 -12.57 3.90 -21.25
C ILE A 100 -11.40 3.59 -20.33
N GLY A 101 -11.46 2.50 -19.56
CA GLY A 101 -10.35 2.08 -18.69
C GLY A 101 -9.05 1.79 -19.47
N SER A 102 -9.15 1.23 -20.67
CA SER A 102 -7.98 1.01 -21.55
C SER A 102 -7.41 2.35 -22.05
N LYS A 103 -8.27 3.31 -22.41
CA LYS A 103 -7.85 4.66 -22.83
C LYS A 103 -7.12 5.41 -21.71
N ILE A 104 -7.64 5.34 -20.48
CA ILE A 104 -7.01 5.92 -19.28
C ILE A 104 -5.64 5.28 -19.05
N ASN A 105 -5.55 3.94 -18.98
CA ASN A 105 -4.29 3.25 -18.73
C ASN A 105 -3.27 3.50 -19.86
N LYS A 106 -3.70 3.50 -21.12
CA LYS A 106 -2.82 3.83 -22.26
C LYS A 106 -2.21 5.22 -22.08
N TRP A 107 -3.01 6.24 -21.80
CA TRP A 107 -2.51 7.59 -21.56
C TRP A 107 -1.50 7.61 -20.41
N THR A 108 -1.82 6.96 -19.28
CA THR A 108 -0.94 6.89 -18.10
C THR A 108 0.42 6.31 -18.40
N LEU A 109 0.45 5.29 -19.25
CA LEU A 109 1.68 4.59 -19.62
C LEU A 109 2.48 5.34 -20.71
N ASP A 110 1.80 6.09 -21.58
CA ASP A 110 2.44 6.72 -22.74
C ASP A 110 2.83 8.19 -22.49
N ASN A 111 2.30 8.85 -21.41
CA ASN A 111 2.73 10.21 -21.09
C ASN A 111 4.21 10.25 -20.69
N ASP A 112 4.85 11.39 -20.92
CA ASP A 112 6.28 11.65 -20.69
C ASP A 112 6.58 12.44 -19.40
N GLU A 113 5.56 12.61 -18.54
CA GLU A 113 5.72 13.37 -17.30
C GLU A 113 6.76 12.77 -16.35
N TYR A 114 6.93 11.45 -16.38
CA TYR A 114 7.92 10.72 -15.59
C TYR A 114 8.54 9.59 -16.39
N PRO A 115 9.85 9.27 -16.22
CA PRO A 115 10.53 8.21 -16.97
C PRO A 115 10.05 6.80 -16.58
N VAL A 116 9.57 6.62 -15.36
CA VAL A 116 9.12 5.33 -14.84
C VAL A 116 7.71 5.45 -14.29
N TYR A 117 6.91 4.43 -14.54
CA TYR A 117 5.58 4.24 -13.94
C TYR A 117 5.57 2.98 -13.08
N ILE A 118 4.97 3.06 -11.89
CA ILE A 118 4.75 1.92 -10.97
C ILE A 118 3.32 1.92 -10.44
N CYS A 119 2.78 0.74 -10.17
CA CYS A 119 1.50 0.59 -9.49
C CYS A 119 1.45 -0.73 -8.72
N SER A 120 0.58 -0.82 -7.73
CA SER A 120 0.38 -2.03 -6.93
C SER A 120 -1.11 -2.31 -6.69
N LEU A 121 -1.42 -3.49 -6.15
CA LEU A 121 -2.78 -3.93 -5.82
C LEU A 121 -3.74 -3.84 -7.02
N LEU A 122 -3.29 -4.32 -8.18
CA LEU A 122 -4.04 -4.26 -9.41
C LEU A 122 -5.36 -5.02 -9.32
N SER A 123 -6.47 -4.36 -9.67
CA SER A 123 -7.73 -5.06 -9.86
C SER A 123 -7.63 -6.06 -11.01
N PRO A 124 -8.46 -7.13 -11.05
CA PRO A 124 -8.44 -8.09 -12.17
C PRO A 124 -8.65 -7.43 -13.54
N ALA A 125 -9.39 -6.32 -13.60
CA ALA A 125 -9.60 -5.58 -14.84
C ALA A 125 -8.33 -4.81 -15.24
N CYS A 126 -7.69 -4.11 -14.31
CA CYS A 126 -6.45 -3.39 -14.53
C CYS A 126 -5.32 -4.36 -14.92
N LEU A 127 -5.19 -5.48 -14.20
CA LEU A 127 -4.21 -6.52 -14.49
C LEU A 127 -4.35 -7.04 -15.93
N ARG A 128 -5.58 -7.35 -16.38
CA ARG A 128 -5.84 -7.78 -17.76
C ARG A 128 -5.43 -6.75 -18.82
N ILE A 129 -5.61 -5.47 -18.51
CA ILE A 129 -5.19 -4.38 -19.40
C ILE A 129 -3.67 -4.31 -19.43
N MET A 130 -3.03 -4.16 -18.28
CA MET A 130 -1.58 -3.94 -18.18
C MET A 130 -0.74 -5.15 -18.63
N SER A 131 -1.27 -6.37 -18.53
CA SER A 131 -0.61 -7.59 -19.02
C SER A 131 -0.58 -7.72 -20.55
N LYS A 132 -1.25 -6.84 -21.30
CA LYS A 132 -1.17 -6.87 -22.75
C LYS A 132 0.20 -6.40 -23.21
N LYS A 133 0.78 -7.15 -24.17
CA LYS A 133 2.12 -6.90 -24.71
C LYS A 133 2.30 -5.46 -25.23
N GLU A 134 1.24 -4.89 -25.80
CA GLU A 134 1.24 -3.52 -26.34
C GLU A 134 1.54 -2.43 -25.32
N TYR A 135 1.30 -2.70 -24.02
CA TYR A 135 1.57 -1.73 -22.95
C TYR A 135 3.00 -1.80 -22.39
N GLY A 136 3.76 -2.87 -22.70
CA GLY A 136 5.16 -3.01 -22.30
C GLY A 136 5.39 -2.97 -20.78
N CYS A 137 4.38 -3.37 -20.01
CA CYS A 137 4.51 -3.42 -18.55
C CYS A 137 5.08 -4.76 -18.10
N THR A 138 6.01 -4.72 -17.15
CA THR A 138 6.40 -5.90 -16.37
C THR A 138 5.50 -6.02 -15.17
N ILE A 139 4.95 -7.22 -14.92
CA ILE A 139 4.08 -7.50 -13.79
C ILE A 139 4.77 -8.50 -12.88
N PHE A 140 4.92 -8.12 -11.62
CA PHE A 140 5.36 -9.00 -10.54
C PHE A 140 4.16 -9.47 -9.72
N ASP A 141 4.27 -10.66 -9.13
CA ASP A 141 3.22 -11.27 -8.30
C ASP A 141 3.83 -11.76 -6.98
N PHE A 142 3.70 -10.95 -5.94
CA PHE A 142 4.33 -11.20 -4.64
C PHE A 142 3.38 -11.85 -3.65
N PRO A 143 3.83 -12.86 -2.88
CA PRO A 143 2.98 -13.53 -1.90
C PRO A 143 2.51 -12.56 -0.82
N GLN A 144 1.19 -12.44 -0.67
CA GLN A 144 0.58 -11.78 0.47
C GLN A 144 0.46 -12.78 1.63
N LEU A 145 0.99 -12.39 2.77
CA LEU A 145 1.05 -13.20 3.98
C LEU A 145 0.13 -12.62 5.04
N VAL A 146 -0.60 -13.50 5.70
CA VAL A 146 -1.62 -13.13 6.68
C VAL A 146 -1.37 -13.89 7.97
N LYS A 147 -1.31 -13.17 9.09
CA LYS A 147 -1.33 -13.76 10.42
C LYS A 147 -2.69 -13.55 11.06
N ILE A 148 -3.42 -14.64 11.30
CA ILE A 148 -4.69 -14.57 12.03
C ILE A 148 -4.39 -14.36 13.51
N VAL A 149 -5.06 -13.38 14.12
CA VAL A 149 -4.91 -13.00 15.54
C VAL A 149 -6.18 -13.34 16.31
N ASN A 150 -7.34 -12.95 15.77
CA ASN A 150 -8.64 -13.20 16.37
C ASN A 150 -9.60 -13.77 15.31
N THR A 151 -10.29 -14.85 15.63
CA THR A 151 -11.15 -15.56 14.67
C THR A 151 -12.61 -15.07 14.68
N GLU A 152 -12.97 -14.15 15.56
CA GLU A 152 -14.36 -13.66 15.71
C GLU A 152 -14.92 -13.11 14.41
N ALA A 153 -14.19 -12.18 13.78
CA ALA A 153 -14.61 -11.58 12.52
C ALA A 153 -14.74 -12.62 11.39
N ALA A 154 -13.86 -13.65 11.38
CA ALA A 154 -13.93 -14.72 10.38
C ALA A 154 -15.23 -15.51 10.42
N PHE A 155 -15.78 -15.72 11.60
CA PHE A 155 -17.03 -16.44 11.80
C PHE A 155 -18.25 -15.50 11.68
N GLY A 156 -18.13 -14.27 12.23
CA GLY A 156 -19.17 -13.25 12.17
C GLY A 156 -19.56 -12.88 10.74
N CYS A 157 -18.59 -12.64 9.85
CA CYS A 157 -18.82 -12.36 8.43
C CYS A 157 -19.56 -13.50 7.70
N ARG A 158 -19.45 -14.74 8.18
CA ARG A 158 -20.20 -15.89 7.67
C ARG A 158 -21.62 -15.99 8.23
N GLY A 159 -22.05 -15.00 9.01
CA GLY A 159 -23.38 -14.92 9.60
C GLY A 159 -23.58 -15.81 10.83
N ILE A 160 -22.50 -16.35 11.42
CA ILE A 160 -22.58 -17.09 12.69
C ILE A 160 -22.80 -16.09 13.81
N LYS A 161 -23.81 -16.32 14.66
CA LYS A 161 -24.22 -15.41 15.74
C LYS A 161 -24.46 -16.13 17.07
N GLY A 162 -24.59 -15.35 18.14
CA GLY A 162 -24.98 -15.85 19.48
C GLY A 162 -24.02 -16.88 20.06
N GLY A 163 -24.53 -17.88 20.76
CA GLY A 163 -23.74 -18.92 21.42
C GLY A 163 -22.84 -19.73 20.47
N LEU A 164 -23.29 -19.94 19.21
CA LEU A 164 -22.49 -20.64 18.21
C LEU A 164 -21.25 -19.79 17.81
N LEU A 165 -21.41 -18.48 17.68
CA LEU A 165 -20.26 -17.57 17.42
C LEU A 165 -19.27 -17.64 18.59
N TRP A 166 -19.76 -17.60 19.83
CA TRP A 166 -18.91 -17.71 21.01
C TRP A 166 -18.12 -19.03 21.01
N LEU A 167 -18.74 -20.15 20.72
CA LEU A 167 -18.10 -21.46 20.64
C LEU A 167 -17.03 -21.51 19.53
N CYS A 168 -17.40 -21.10 18.31
CA CYS A 168 -16.50 -21.09 17.16
C CYS A 168 -15.30 -20.17 17.40
N LYS A 169 -15.53 -18.96 17.96
CA LYS A 169 -14.48 -18.02 18.36
C LYS A 169 -13.53 -18.63 19.38
N THR A 170 -14.08 -19.29 20.42
CA THR A 170 -13.27 -19.88 21.50
C THR A 170 -12.39 -20.98 20.96
N LEU A 171 -12.94 -21.92 20.20
CA LEU A 171 -12.18 -23.01 19.58
C LEU A 171 -11.14 -22.48 18.58
N GLY A 172 -11.54 -21.55 17.72
CA GLY A 172 -10.65 -20.93 16.73
C GLY A 172 -9.50 -20.18 17.38
N ASN A 173 -9.78 -19.35 18.38
CA ASN A 173 -8.73 -18.61 19.11
C ASN A 173 -7.81 -19.54 19.90
N THR A 174 -8.33 -20.64 20.45
CA THR A 174 -7.50 -21.69 21.10
C THR A 174 -6.55 -22.33 20.11
N ALA A 175 -7.02 -22.68 18.91
CA ALA A 175 -6.17 -23.23 17.85
C ALA A 175 -5.09 -22.24 17.40
N VAL A 176 -5.43 -20.94 17.24
CA VAL A 176 -4.48 -19.87 16.95
C VAL A 176 -3.46 -19.72 18.10
N TRP A 177 -3.92 -19.81 19.35
CA TRP A 177 -3.06 -19.71 20.53
C TRP A 177 -2.04 -20.84 20.57
N LEU A 178 -2.47 -22.09 20.37
CA LEU A 178 -1.58 -23.28 20.33
C LEU A 178 -0.55 -23.16 19.22
N ARG A 179 -0.99 -22.80 18.01
CA ARG A 179 -0.08 -22.59 16.87
C ARG A 179 0.99 -21.52 17.13
N ASN A 180 0.68 -20.51 17.94
CA ASN A 180 1.57 -19.40 18.24
C ASN A 180 2.50 -19.64 19.45
N ILE A 181 2.47 -20.81 20.14
CA ILE A 181 3.36 -21.09 21.28
C ILE A 181 4.84 -20.94 20.91
N PRO A 182 5.38 -21.60 19.84
CA PRO A 182 6.78 -21.45 19.47
C PRO A 182 7.13 -20.02 19.03
N VAL A 183 6.16 -19.34 18.41
CA VAL A 183 6.30 -17.95 17.96
C VAL A 183 6.49 -16.99 19.14
N ARG A 184 5.79 -17.23 20.25
CA ARG A 184 5.92 -16.43 21.49
C ARG A 184 7.31 -16.52 22.09
N SER A 185 7.90 -17.72 22.08
CA SER A 185 9.27 -17.91 22.55
C SER A 185 10.26 -17.08 21.73
N LYS A 186 10.14 -17.12 20.38
CA LYS A 186 10.97 -16.29 19.50
C LYS A 186 10.74 -14.79 19.75
N LEU A 187 9.49 -14.35 19.83
CA LEU A 187 9.14 -12.95 20.11
C LEU A 187 9.70 -12.49 21.45
N SER A 188 9.65 -13.35 22.50
CA SER A 188 10.24 -13.04 23.79
C SER A 188 11.76 -12.86 23.73
N LYS A 189 12.46 -13.68 22.92
CA LYS A 189 13.91 -13.53 22.70
C LYS A 189 14.22 -12.21 21.98
N LEU A 190 13.47 -11.88 20.92
CA LEU A 190 13.63 -10.62 20.19
C LEU A 190 13.40 -9.41 21.10
N LYS A 191 12.37 -9.42 21.96
CA LYS A 191 12.10 -8.35 22.94
C LYS A 191 13.19 -8.20 24.02
N LYS A 192 14.02 -9.22 24.24
CA LYS A 192 15.20 -9.11 25.10
C LYS A 192 16.42 -8.52 24.37
N GLN A 193 16.47 -8.64 23.06
CA GLN A 193 17.56 -8.13 22.21
C GLN A 193 17.30 -6.72 21.70
N TYR A 194 16.03 -6.40 21.43
CA TYR A 194 15.60 -5.17 20.82
C TYR A 194 14.50 -4.49 21.63
N ARG A 195 14.58 -3.18 21.72
CA ARG A 195 13.54 -2.32 22.30
C ARG A 195 12.76 -1.67 21.16
N ILE A 196 11.44 -1.79 21.20
CA ILE A 196 10.52 -1.14 20.25
C ILE A 196 9.96 0.10 20.92
N VAL A 197 10.05 1.24 20.23
CA VAL A 197 9.53 2.53 20.69
C VAL A 197 8.55 3.05 19.64
N LYS A 198 7.34 3.39 20.07
CA LYS A 198 6.39 4.12 19.23
C LYS A 198 6.82 5.59 19.21
N GLU A 199 7.03 6.13 18.02
CA GLU A 199 7.43 7.52 17.84
C GLU A 199 6.21 8.39 17.48
N GLU A 200 6.24 9.64 17.91
CA GLU A 200 5.27 10.66 17.48
C GLU A 200 5.65 11.26 16.13
N HIS A 201 6.94 11.33 15.85
CA HIS A 201 7.52 11.82 14.60
C HIS A 201 8.52 10.81 14.05
N VAL A 202 8.71 10.82 12.73
CA VAL A 202 9.71 9.97 12.08
C VAL A 202 11.12 10.48 12.38
N PRO A 203 11.99 9.68 12.99
CA PRO A 203 13.38 10.09 13.23
C PRO A 203 14.15 10.33 11.93
N SER A 204 15.05 11.29 11.94
CA SER A 204 15.83 11.69 10.75
C SER A 204 16.64 10.56 10.09
N TRP A 205 17.10 9.58 10.87
CA TRP A 205 17.85 8.42 10.37
C TRP A 205 17.01 7.42 9.56
N ALA A 206 15.67 7.48 9.62
CA ALA A 206 14.81 6.49 8.96
C ALA A 206 14.92 6.54 7.42
N GLY A 207 15.06 7.73 6.84
CA GLY A 207 15.26 7.90 5.41
C GLY A 207 16.57 7.31 4.90
N GLU A 208 17.65 7.46 5.66
CA GLU A 208 18.95 6.83 5.36
C GLU A 208 18.86 5.31 5.41
N MET A 209 18.12 4.75 6.36
CA MET A 209 17.88 3.30 6.41
C MET A 209 17.15 2.79 5.17
N CYS A 210 16.16 3.54 4.66
CA CYS A 210 15.49 3.18 3.40
C CYS A 210 16.46 3.21 2.20
N LEU A 211 17.41 4.14 2.19
CA LEU A 211 18.40 4.22 1.12
C LEU A 211 19.42 3.08 1.20
N ASN A 212 19.82 2.70 2.39
CA ASN A 212 20.93 1.75 2.64
C ASN A 212 20.46 0.31 2.90
N ASP A 213 19.30 -0.08 2.43
CA ASP A 213 18.69 -1.38 2.72
C ASP A 213 19.23 -2.58 1.92
N GLY A 214 20.30 -2.38 1.15
CA GLY A 214 21.00 -3.44 0.40
C GLY A 214 20.35 -3.83 -0.95
N HIS A 215 19.13 -3.42 -1.26
CA HIS A 215 18.49 -3.70 -2.55
C HIS A 215 18.84 -2.61 -3.59
N LYS A 216 18.89 -3.00 -4.86
CA LYS A 216 19.12 -2.02 -5.94
C LYS A 216 17.91 -1.14 -6.15
N TYR A 217 16.72 -1.73 -6.21
CA TYR A 217 15.46 -1.02 -6.43
C TYR A 217 14.53 -1.15 -5.23
N ALA A 218 13.91 -0.04 -4.87
CA ALA A 218 12.80 0.06 -3.94
C ALA A 218 12.04 1.36 -4.22
N GLU A 219 10.76 1.43 -3.94
CA GLU A 219 10.13 2.74 -3.79
C GLU A 219 10.79 3.45 -2.61
N TYR A 220 11.30 4.66 -2.85
CA TYR A 220 12.10 5.39 -1.86
C TYR A 220 11.19 6.26 -1.00
N HIS A 221 11.19 5.95 0.27
CA HIS A 221 10.44 6.64 1.28
C HIS A 221 11.40 7.38 2.21
N ASP A 222 11.62 8.68 1.95
CA ASP A 222 12.39 9.54 2.83
C ASP A 222 11.59 9.93 4.09
N VAL A 223 12.22 10.67 5.00
CA VAL A 223 11.58 11.12 6.24
C VAL A 223 10.33 11.95 5.97
N LYS A 224 10.35 12.80 4.93
CA LYS A 224 9.19 13.63 4.58
C LYS A 224 8.01 12.78 4.11
N TRP A 225 8.29 11.76 3.30
CA TRP A 225 7.27 10.82 2.84
C TRP A 225 6.69 10.00 3.99
N LEU A 226 7.54 9.50 4.88
CA LEU A 226 7.12 8.73 6.05
C LEU A 226 6.25 9.59 7.00
N GLU A 227 6.64 10.85 7.25
CA GLU A 227 5.84 11.81 8.03
C GLU A 227 4.51 12.15 7.37
N TRP A 228 4.52 12.39 6.05
CA TRP A 228 3.30 12.63 5.29
C TRP A 228 2.36 11.43 5.38
N ASN A 229 2.89 10.23 5.29
CA ASN A 229 2.12 9.00 5.39
C ASN A 229 1.50 8.78 6.77
N LEU A 230 2.16 9.22 7.86
CA LEU A 230 1.58 9.17 9.20
C LEU A 230 0.36 10.09 9.38
N LYS A 231 0.30 11.17 8.61
CA LYS A 231 -0.73 12.22 8.75
C LYS A 231 -1.93 12.01 7.85
N HIS A 232 -1.75 11.35 6.71
CA HIS A 232 -2.75 11.28 5.66
C HIS A 232 -3.32 9.87 5.46
N THR A 233 -4.62 9.81 5.23
CA THR A 233 -5.32 8.61 4.78
C THR A 233 -6.39 9.00 3.76
N LEU A 234 -6.45 8.29 2.63
CA LEU A 234 -7.47 8.50 1.61
C LEU A 234 -8.79 7.83 1.95
N SER A 235 -8.78 6.86 2.87
CA SER A 235 -10.01 6.15 3.25
C SER A 235 -11.03 7.03 3.93
N GLY A 236 -10.61 8.18 4.49
CA GLY A 236 -11.49 9.07 5.26
C GLY A 236 -12.05 8.48 6.55
N GLU A 237 -11.75 7.23 6.85
CA GLU A 237 -12.20 6.53 8.05
C GLU A 237 -11.48 7.07 9.29
N GLN A 238 -12.19 7.74 10.18
CA GLN A 238 -11.62 8.36 11.38
C GLN A 238 -10.92 7.36 12.31
N GLU A 239 -11.28 6.08 12.24
CA GLU A 239 -10.69 5.02 13.05
C GLU A 239 -9.43 4.40 12.44
N ASP A 240 -9.14 4.67 11.16
CA ASP A 240 -7.91 4.21 10.51
C ASP A 240 -6.71 4.94 11.12
N LYS A 241 -5.70 4.18 11.53
CA LYS A 241 -4.53 4.72 12.26
C LYS A 241 -3.25 4.17 11.69
N GLN A 242 -2.30 5.06 11.48
CA GLN A 242 -0.93 4.72 11.15
C GLN A 242 -0.02 4.98 12.36
N SER A 243 1.05 4.22 12.46
CA SER A 243 2.01 4.38 13.56
C SER A 243 3.40 3.98 13.10
N PHE A 244 4.39 4.76 13.53
CA PHE A 244 5.80 4.49 13.31
C PHE A 244 6.45 3.95 14.58
N TYR A 245 7.32 2.95 14.42
CA TYR A 245 8.02 2.30 15.51
C TYR A 245 9.50 2.17 15.19
N SER A 246 10.35 2.70 16.06
CA SER A 246 11.81 2.51 16.03
C SER A 246 12.20 1.21 16.71
N ILE A 247 13.23 0.55 16.20
CA ILE A 247 13.84 -0.64 16.77
C ILE A 247 15.26 -0.28 17.23
N TYR A 248 15.50 -0.39 18.51
CA TYR A 248 16.83 -0.14 19.11
C TYR A 248 17.45 -1.46 19.60
N ASN A 249 18.74 -1.63 19.43
CA ASN A 249 19.50 -2.72 20.02
C ASN A 249 19.79 -2.44 21.52
N ARG A 250 20.54 -3.34 22.18
CA ARG A 250 20.89 -3.20 23.59
C ARG A 250 21.75 -1.97 23.90
N ASP A 251 22.53 -1.53 22.92
CA ASP A 251 23.39 -0.34 23.04
C ASP A 251 22.62 0.96 22.76
N SER A 252 21.29 0.90 22.68
CA SER A 252 20.40 2.02 22.36
C SER A 252 20.66 2.63 20.96
N LYS A 253 21.32 1.90 20.07
CA LYS A 253 21.48 2.29 18.66
C LYS A 253 20.25 1.90 17.87
N ALA A 254 19.74 2.81 17.06
CA ALA A 254 18.67 2.52 16.11
C ALA A 254 19.19 1.55 15.02
N VAL A 255 18.55 0.40 14.88
CA VAL A 255 18.95 -0.68 13.94
C VAL A 255 17.90 -1.01 12.91
N GLY A 256 16.66 -0.49 13.07
CA GLY A 256 15.58 -0.68 12.15
C GLY A 256 14.33 0.10 12.57
N PHE A 257 13.31 0.02 11.74
CA PHE A 257 11.97 0.53 12.03
C PHE A 257 10.90 -0.29 11.31
N PHE A 258 9.66 -0.08 11.70
CA PHE A 258 8.49 -0.50 10.94
C PHE A 258 7.34 0.50 11.11
N MET A 259 6.48 0.55 10.09
CA MET A 259 5.20 1.26 10.14
C MET A 259 4.04 0.28 10.07
N THR A 260 2.99 0.58 10.82
CA THR A 260 1.76 -0.20 10.82
C THR A 260 0.57 0.66 10.44
N LYS A 261 -0.40 0.05 9.76
CA LYS A 261 -1.73 0.64 9.56
C LYS A 261 -2.77 -0.26 10.19
N ILE A 262 -3.70 0.34 10.91
CA ILE A 262 -4.93 -0.28 11.40
C ILE A 262 -6.06 0.26 10.54
N ARG A 263 -6.83 -0.63 9.94
CA ARG A 263 -8.06 -0.30 9.20
C ARG A 263 -9.25 -0.86 9.95
N VAL A 264 -10.24 -0.02 10.14
CA VAL A 264 -11.51 -0.43 10.72
C VAL A 264 -12.55 -0.44 9.62
N ARG A 265 -13.16 -1.58 9.39
CA ARG A 265 -14.26 -1.74 8.42
C ARG A 265 -15.53 -2.06 9.19
N ARG A 266 -16.57 -1.26 8.92
CA ARG A 266 -17.89 -1.39 9.53
C ARG A 266 -18.88 -1.94 8.52
N ASP A 267 -19.96 -2.51 9.03
CA ASP A 267 -21.10 -3.00 8.24
C ASP A 267 -20.71 -3.92 7.08
N ILE A 268 -19.66 -4.74 7.31
CA ILE A 268 -19.21 -5.70 6.31
C ILE A 268 -20.12 -6.93 6.34
N GLU A 269 -20.98 -7.06 5.33
CA GLU A 269 -21.93 -8.14 5.20
C GLU A 269 -22.84 -8.27 6.46
N LYS A 270 -22.54 -9.25 7.33
CA LYS A 270 -23.31 -9.54 8.54
C LYS A 270 -22.52 -9.26 9.83
N TYR A 271 -21.40 -8.57 9.72
CA TYR A 271 -20.50 -8.32 10.83
C TYR A 271 -20.26 -6.81 11.02
N ASP A 272 -20.46 -6.35 12.24
CA ASP A 272 -20.52 -4.93 12.58
C ASP A 272 -19.16 -4.22 12.47
N LYS A 273 -18.09 -4.88 12.92
CA LYS A 273 -16.76 -4.25 12.96
C LYS A 273 -15.63 -5.26 12.69
N MET A 274 -14.81 -4.99 11.69
CA MET A 274 -13.60 -5.76 11.40
C MET A 274 -12.35 -4.87 11.51
N VAL A 275 -11.41 -5.25 12.37
CA VAL A 275 -10.13 -4.57 12.54
C VAL A 275 -9.06 -5.35 11.78
N ILE A 276 -8.40 -4.70 10.82
CA ILE A 276 -7.36 -5.29 9.98
C ILE A 276 -6.06 -4.53 10.22
N GLY A 277 -5.01 -5.25 10.58
CA GLY A 277 -3.66 -4.71 10.69
C GLY A 277 -2.87 -4.93 9.40
N THR A 278 -1.97 -4.01 9.09
CA THR A 278 -1.02 -4.14 7.99
C THR A 278 0.35 -3.67 8.44
N VAL A 279 1.39 -4.45 8.21
CA VAL A 279 2.78 -3.99 8.30
C VAL A 279 3.12 -3.40 6.95
N CYS A 280 3.18 -2.07 6.89
CA CYS A 280 3.21 -1.34 5.63
C CYS A 280 4.61 -1.07 5.14
N GLU A 281 5.50 -0.70 6.08
CA GLU A 281 6.84 -0.24 5.78
C GLU A 281 7.81 -0.78 6.81
N TRP A 282 9.03 -1.08 6.41
CA TRP A 282 10.12 -1.45 7.32
C TRP A 282 11.48 -1.28 6.65
N ALA A 283 12.50 -1.00 7.45
CA ALA A 283 13.89 -1.07 7.04
C ALA A 283 14.78 -1.51 8.21
N SER A 284 15.94 -2.07 7.89
CA SER A 284 17.00 -2.37 8.84
C SER A 284 18.35 -2.19 8.17
N VAL A 285 19.33 -1.75 8.96
CA VAL A 285 20.75 -1.69 8.59
C VAL A 285 21.59 -2.73 9.38
N SER A 286 20.92 -3.61 10.11
CA SER A 286 21.57 -4.65 10.90
C SER A 286 21.39 -6.02 10.25
N ASP A 287 22.50 -6.71 9.97
CA ASP A 287 22.50 -8.06 9.42
C ASP A 287 21.84 -9.09 10.39
N ASP A 288 21.88 -8.78 11.70
CA ASP A 288 21.27 -9.64 12.72
C ASP A 288 19.75 -9.48 12.82
N LEU A 289 19.18 -8.40 12.25
CA LEU A 289 17.77 -8.10 12.31
C LEU A 289 17.08 -8.42 10.98
N LYS A 290 16.60 -9.64 10.86
CA LYS A 290 15.95 -10.12 9.65
C LYS A 290 14.59 -9.49 9.42
N GLU A 291 14.19 -9.39 8.16
CA GLU A 291 12.86 -8.93 7.74
C GLU A 291 11.72 -9.71 8.44
N SER A 292 11.86 -11.03 8.53
CA SER A 292 10.90 -11.89 9.26
C SER A 292 10.79 -11.56 10.74
N ASP A 293 11.88 -11.12 11.37
CA ASP A 293 11.92 -10.73 12.78
C ASP A 293 11.25 -9.36 13.00
N ILE A 294 11.47 -8.42 12.09
CA ILE A 294 10.78 -7.11 12.09
C ILE A 294 9.27 -7.32 11.97
N ASN A 295 8.83 -8.10 10.97
CA ASN A 295 7.42 -8.42 10.77
C ASN A 295 6.81 -9.12 11.99
N LEU A 296 7.56 -10.04 12.63
CA LEU A 296 7.10 -10.69 13.86
C LEU A 296 6.95 -9.70 15.01
N MET A 297 7.93 -8.82 15.23
CA MET A 297 7.87 -7.79 16.27
C MET A 297 6.71 -6.84 16.03
N ALA A 298 6.48 -6.43 14.78
CA ALA A 298 5.36 -5.58 14.40
C ALA A 298 4.01 -6.20 14.80
N THR A 299 3.86 -7.53 14.80
CA THR A 299 2.59 -8.16 15.24
C THR A 299 2.22 -7.83 16.68
N SER A 300 3.17 -7.46 17.53
CA SER A 300 2.91 -7.10 18.92
C SER A 300 2.40 -5.67 19.12
N SER A 301 2.42 -4.86 18.07
CA SER A 301 1.97 -3.45 18.09
C SER A 301 0.49 -3.30 17.70
N PHE A 302 -0.16 -4.38 17.28
CA PHE A 302 -1.57 -4.36 16.92
C PHE A 302 -2.48 -4.67 18.12
N PRO A 303 -3.71 -4.14 18.13
CA PRO A 303 -4.67 -4.40 19.20
C PRO A 303 -5.13 -5.87 19.20
N LYS A 304 -5.59 -6.36 20.37
CA LYS A 304 -6.00 -7.76 20.55
C LYS A 304 -7.26 -8.16 19.78
N ASP A 305 -8.10 -7.20 19.45
CA ASP A 305 -9.30 -7.37 18.62
C ASP A 305 -9.00 -7.36 17.12
N CYS A 306 -7.75 -7.13 16.74
CA CYS A 306 -7.33 -7.24 15.35
C CYS A 306 -7.65 -8.65 14.81
N TYR A 307 -8.39 -8.73 13.71
CA TYR A 307 -8.73 -9.99 13.08
C TYR A 307 -7.50 -10.66 12.47
N GLN A 308 -6.80 -9.90 11.62
CA GLN A 308 -5.65 -10.39 10.89
C GLN A 308 -4.62 -9.29 10.68
N ILE A 309 -3.35 -9.69 10.49
CA ILE A 309 -2.24 -8.80 10.16
C ILE A 309 -1.70 -9.21 8.80
N LEU A 310 -1.62 -8.24 7.88
CA LEU A 310 -1.14 -8.41 6.51
C LEU A 310 0.31 -7.96 6.40
N THR A 311 1.07 -8.66 5.55
CA THR A 311 2.38 -8.23 5.06
C THR A 311 2.64 -8.84 3.68
N VAL A 312 3.66 -8.38 2.99
CA VAL A 312 4.10 -8.88 1.69
C VAL A 312 5.62 -9.00 1.69
N THR A 313 6.16 -9.92 0.93
CA THR A 313 7.59 -10.02 0.67
C THR A 313 7.83 -10.62 -0.70
N ASN A 314 8.93 -10.24 -1.34
CA ASN A 314 9.44 -10.87 -2.57
C ASN A 314 10.59 -11.84 -2.28
N SER A 315 10.99 -12.00 -1.02
CA SER A 315 12.03 -12.96 -0.60
C SER A 315 11.43 -14.32 -0.28
N PRO A 316 11.74 -15.39 -1.04
CA PRO A 316 11.30 -16.76 -0.74
C PRO A 316 11.79 -17.24 0.65
N LEU A 317 12.96 -16.78 1.08
CA LEU A 317 13.50 -17.10 2.40
C LEU A 317 12.64 -16.46 3.49
N THR A 318 12.35 -15.18 3.36
CA THR A 318 11.47 -14.45 4.30
C THR A 318 10.06 -15.05 4.32
N GLU A 319 9.48 -15.41 3.16
CA GLU A 319 8.20 -16.11 3.12
C GLU A 319 8.24 -17.40 3.93
N LYS A 320 9.25 -18.24 3.72
CA LYS A 320 9.42 -19.50 4.45
C LYS A 320 9.53 -19.29 5.96
N GLU A 321 10.28 -18.28 6.38
CA GLU A 321 10.45 -17.93 7.79
C GLU A 321 9.12 -17.42 8.39
N LEU A 322 8.42 -16.49 7.72
CA LEU A 322 7.12 -15.96 8.16
C LEU A 322 6.07 -17.07 8.29
N ARG A 323 6.07 -18.03 7.37
CA ARG A 323 5.15 -19.20 7.47
C ARG A 323 5.44 -20.05 8.71
N ARG A 324 6.72 -20.25 9.08
CA ARG A 324 7.10 -20.88 10.34
C ARG A 324 6.68 -20.08 11.57
N LEU A 325 6.57 -18.75 11.42
CA LEU A 325 6.11 -17.82 12.45
C LEU A 325 4.58 -17.66 12.50
N GLY A 326 3.85 -18.56 11.83
CA GLY A 326 2.38 -18.63 11.89
C GLY A 326 1.65 -17.76 10.88
N PHE A 327 2.35 -17.13 9.92
CA PHE A 327 1.70 -16.53 8.77
C PHE A 327 1.25 -17.60 7.78
N ILE A 328 0.21 -17.30 7.02
CA ILE A 328 -0.31 -18.14 5.92
C ILE A 328 -0.30 -17.32 4.64
N ARG A 329 0.03 -17.93 3.51
CA ARG A 329 -0.13 -17.27 2.21
C ARG A 329 -1.62 -17.18 1.88
N ARG A 330 -2.10 -15.98 1.58
CA ARG A 330 -3.49 -15.71 1.24
C ARG A 330 -3.56 -14.67 0.12
N GLY A 331 -3.51 -15.17 -1.10
CA GLY A 331 -3.47 -14.31 -2.28
C GLY A 331 -2.07 -13.80 -2.61
N SER A 332 -2.03 -12.77 -3.40
CA SER A 332 -0.83 -12.10 -3.85
C SER A 332 -1.09 -10.60 -4.04
N MET A 333 -0.01 -9.83 -4.03
CA MET A 333 0.00 -8.43 -4.41
C MET A 333 0.69 -8.32 -5.77
N GLN A 334 -0.07 -7.91 -6.79
CA GLN A 334 0.51 -7.60 -8.08
C GLN A 334 1.10 -6.20 -8.05
N MET A 335 2.29 -6.07 -8.61
CA MET A 335 2.94 -4.80 -8.86
C MET A 335 3.33 -4.74 -10.33
N GLY A 336 2.89 -3.67 -11.00
CA GLY A 336 3.24 -3.39 -12.38
C GLY A 336 4.21 -2.22 -12.45
N PHE A 337 5.15 -2.30 -13.37
CA PHE A 337 5.98 -1.15 -13.68
C PHE A 337 6.26 -1.08 -15.18
N ARG A 338 6.59 0.13 -15.63
CA ARG A 338 7.06 0.40 -16.97
C ARG A 338 8.20 1.41 -16.95
N ASP A 339 9.35 1.02 -17.46
CA ASP A 339 10.41 1.93 -17.88
C ASP A 339 10.04 2.51 -19.24
N LYS A 340 9.52 3.75 -19.24
CA LYS A 340 8.95 4.39 -20.43
C LYS A 340 10.04 4.76 -21.45
N GLN A 341 11.28 4.91 -21.02
CA GLN A 341 12.41 5.36 -21.83
C GLN A 341 13.47 4.29 -22.02
N ASN A 342 13.25 3.06 -21.55
CA ASN A 342 14.19 1.92 -21.59
C ASN A 342 15.58 2.26 -21.00
N GLN A 343 15.60 3.06 -19.92
CA GLN A 343 16.84 3.47 -19.25
C GLN A 343 17.29 2.48 -18.16
N PHE A 344 16.39 1.62 -17.69
CA PHE A 344 16.59 0.73 -16.55
C PHE A 344 16.17 -0.71 -16.87
N PRO A 345 16.82 -1.38 -17.83
CA PRO A 345 16.36 -2.69 -18.34
C PRO A 345 16.36 -3.79 -17.26
N ASP A 346 17.23 -3.69 -16.25
CA ASP A 346 17.30 -4.63 -15.13
C ASP A 346 16.22 -4.40 -14.04
N MET A 347 15.40 -3.34 -14.14
CA MET A 347 14.19 -3.20 -13.33
C MET A 347 13.22 -4.38 -13.54
N ALA A 348 13.35 -5.12 -14.63
CA ALA A 348 12.56 -6.32 -14.90
C ALA A 348 12.95 -7.53 -14.04
N ASP A 349 14.06 -7.48 -13.32
CA ASP A 349 14.47 -8.54 -12.39
C ASP A 349 13.87 -8.29 -11.00
N GLU A 350 12.90 -9.12 -10.62
CA GLU A 350 12.22 -9.02 -9.31
C GLU A 350 13.16 -9.21 -8.10
N ASN A 351 14.29 -9.90 -8.29
CA ASN A 351 15.25 -10.13 -7.22
C ASN A 351 16.04 -8.86 -6.83
N LEU A 352 16.07 -7.87 -7.70
CA LEU A 352 16.72 -6.58 -7.42
C LEU A 352 15.83 -5.62 -6.63
N TRP A 353 14.55 -5.96 -6.47
CA TRP A 353 13.58 -5.13 -5.77
C TRP A 353 13.42 -5.49 -4.30
N ARG A 354 13.16 -4.46 -3.51
CA ARG A 354 12.54 -4.60 -2.21
C ARG A 354 11.09 -4.17 -2.26
N ILE A 355 10.20 -5.08 -1.92
CA ILE A 355 8.77 -4.84 -1.95
C ILE A 355 8.19 -4.83 -0.53
N ARG A 356 7.36 -3.82 -0.28
CA ARG A 356 6.64 -3.62 0.97
C ARG A 356 5.16 -3.39 0.69
N TYR A 357 4.31 -3.64 1.66
CA TYR A 357 2.88 -3.45 1.46
C TYR A 357 2.52 -1.98 1.17
N GLY A 358 3.33 -1.04 1.67
CA GLY A 358 3.18 0.39 1.45
C GLY A 358 3.58 0.91 0.07
N CYS A 359 4.13 0.05 -0.81
CA CYS A 359 4.51 0.47 -2.14
C CYS A 359 3.32 1.05 -2.93
N CYS A 360 3.60 2.04 -3.78
CA CYS A 360 2.63 2.76 -4.60
C CYS A 360 1.53 3.44 -3.77
N ASN A 361 1.91 4.03 -2.65
CA ASN A 361 1.01 4.74 -1.74
C ASN A 361 -0.14 3.86 -1.19
N SER A 362 -0.03 2.53 -1.23
CA SER A 362 -1.08 1.65 -0.73
C SER A 362 -1.33 1.79 0.78
N ILE A 363 -0.43 2.46 1.51
CA ILE A 363 -0.63 2.81 2.92
C ILE A 363 -1.79 3.81 3.10
N ILE A 364 -1.93 4.77 2.20
CA ILE A 364 -2.94 5.82 2.34
C ILE A 364 -4.34 5.38 1.90
N TYR A 365 -4.46 4.23 1.25
CA TYR A 365 -5.76 3.65 0.86
C TYR A 365 -6.44 2.80 1.95
#